data_1be6e42596a93347ff038e46947021bc
#
_entry.id   1be6e42596a93347ff038e46947021bc
#
_cell.length_a   1.000
_cell.length_b   1.000
_cell.length_c   1.000
_cell.angle_alpha   90.00
_cell.angle_beta   90.00
_cell.angle_gamma   90.00
#
_symmetry.space_group_name_H-M   'P 1'
#
loop_
_entity.id
_entity.type
_entity.pdbx_description
1 polymer ?
#
loop_
_entity_poly.entity_id
_entity_poly.type
_entity_poly.pdbx_seq_one_letter_code
_entity_poly.pdbx_strand_id
1 'polypeptide(L)'
;MIRLIIVACGVVLASTIGVATSSQQPTKSVKDGVYTAAQAGRGEALFRKICASCHAPNRFTDDLFYMSFAGKPLFEMYDVISDTMPEDNPGSLKPQEYADVMTYLLKLNKFPEGQEELPPTKEVLVTIKMEKP
;
A
#
# COMPACT_ATOMS: atom_id res chain seq x y z
N MET A 1 61.22 -43.52 -24.96
CA MET A 1 60.30 -43.43 -23.82
C MET A 1 59.73 -42.01 -23.76
N ILE A 2 58.54 -41.81 -24.33
CA ILE A 2 57.84 -40.50 -24.40
C ILE A 2 56.80 -40.47 -23.29
N ARG A 3 56.95 -39.60 -22.32
CA ARG A 3 55.96 -39.37 -21.25
C ARG A 3 54.90 -38.37 -21.74
N LEU A 4 53.70 -38.85 -21.88
CA LEU A 4 52.51 -38.02 -22.19
C LEU A 4 52.04 -37.34 -20.92
N ILE A 5 52.06 -36.03 -20.88
CA ILE A 5 51.47 -35.22 -19.79
C ILE A 5 50.06 -34.84 -20.21
N ILE A 6 49.05 -35.38 -19.53
CA ILE A 6 47.64 -35.03 -19.71
C ILE A 6 47.38 -33.81 -18.78
N VAL A 7 47.17 -32.64 -19.37
CA VAL A 7 46.68 -31.46 -18.65
C VAL A 7 45.16 -31.54 -18.57
N ALA A 8 44.65 -31.83 -17.40
CA ALA A 8 43.22 -31.79 -17.12
C ALA A 8 42.79 -30.32 -16.92
N CYS A 9 42.03 -29.79 -17.91
CA CYS A 9 41.46 -28.46 -17.83
C CYS A 9 40.15 -28.54 -17.04
N GLY A 10 40.18 -28.13 -15.77
CA GLY A 10 38.98 -28.07 -14.91
C GLY A 10 38.12 -26.87 -15.28
N VAL A 11 36.93 -27.11 -15.84
CA VAL A 11 35.92 -26.08 -16.08
C VAL A 11 35.18 -25.82 -14.76
N VAL A 12 35.45 -24.67 -14.15
CA VAL A 12 34.68 -24.18 -12.97
C VAL A 12 33.39 -23.53 -13.49
N LEU A 13 32.27 -24.22 -13.38
CA LEU A 13 30.94 -23.62 -13.59
C LEU A 13 30.61 -22.72 -12.39
N ALA A 14 30.73 -21.41 -12.58
CA ALA A 14 30.22 -20.44 -11.62
C ALA A 14 28.69 -20.37 -11.75
N SER A 15 27.97 -21.00 -10.83
CA SER A 15 26.52 -20.89 -10.72
C SER A 15 26.14 -19.53 -10.14
N THR A 16 25.70 -18.59 -10.96
CA THR A 16 25.12 -17.32 -10.51
C THR A 16 23.74 -17.58 -9.92
N ILE A 17 23.61 -17.52 -8.61
CA ILE A 17 22.32 -17.55 -7.92
C ILE A 17 21.67 -16.18 -8.13
N GLY A 18 20.76 -16.10 -9.10
CA GLY A 18 19.93 -14.92 -9.31
C GLY A 18 18.94 -14.80 -8.15
N VAL A 19 19.05 -13.74 -7.34
CA VAL A 19 18.04 -13.39 -6.33
C VAL A 19 16.84 -12.85 -7.08
N ALA A 20 15.81 -13.68 -7.26
CA ALA A 20 14.53 -13.24 -7.80
C ALA A 20 13.86 -12.33 -6.76
N THR A 21 13.83 -11.02 -7.01
CA THR A 21 13.02 -10.08 -6.25
C THR A 21 11.56 -10.37 -6.60
N SER A 22 10.86 -11.11 -5.73
CA SER A 22 9.42 -11.35 -5.88
C SER A 22 8.69 -10.02 -5.64
N SER A 23 8.24 -9.37 -6.71
CA SER A 23 7.29 -8.29 -6.60
C SER A 23 5.94 -8.90 -6.19
N GLN A 24 5.52 -8.61 -4.97
CA GLN A 24 4.27 -9.11 -4.42
C GLN A 24 3.10 -8.43 -5.15
N GLN A 25 2.43 -9.17 -6.01
CA GLN A 25 1.23 -8.67 -6.71
C GLN A 25 0.04 -8.60 -5.73
N PRO A 26 -0.84 -7.58 -5.88
CA PRO A 26 -2.05 -7.51 -5.06
C PRO A 26 -2.89 -8.78 -5.18
N THR A 27 -3.30 -9.32 -4.03
CA THR A 27 -4.13 -10.53 -3.93
C THR A 27 -5.56 -10.23 -3.49
N LYS A 28 -5.80 -9.00 -2.98
CA LYS A 28 -7.10 -8.47 -2.56
C LYS A 28 -7.38 -7.14 -3.27
N SER A 29 -8.64 -6.74 -3.23
CA SER A 29 -9.11 -5.45 -3.72
C SER A 29 -9.80 -4.69 -2.58
N VAL A 30 -9.86 -3.37 -2.66
CA VAL A 30 -10.70 -2.54 -1.78
C VAL A 30 -12.19 -2.92 -1.85
N LYS A 31 -12.60 -3.70 -2.85
CA LYS A 31 -13.96 -4.24 -2.99
C LYS A 31 -14.23 -5.48 -2.13
N ASP A 32 -13.20 -6.05 -1.49
CA ASP A 32 -13.30 -7.29 -0.71
C ASP A 32 -13.59 -7.03 0.79
N GLY A 33 -13.96 -5.81 1.19
CA GLY A 33 -14.26 -5.49 2.58
C GLY A 33 -13.01 -5.52 3.46
N VAL A 34 -12.07 -4.64 3.20
CA VAL A 34 -10.75 -4.62 3.83
C VAL A 34 -10.65 -3.74 5.08
N TYR A 35 -11.76 -3.24 5.59
CA TYR A 35 -11.84 -2.39 6.78
C TYR A 35 -13.18 -2.56 7.50
N THR A 36 -13.27 -2.16 8.77
CA THR A 36 -14.51 -2.20 9.54
C THR A 36 -15.22 -0.84 9.59
N ALA A 37 -16.55 -0.86 9.81
CA ALA A 37 -17.34 0.35 10.05
C ALA A 37 -16.80 1.19 11.21
N ALA A 38 -16.36 0.53 12.30
CA ALA A 38 -15.81 1.18 13.47
C ALA A 38 -14.51 1.92 13.14
N GLN A 39 -13.64 1.30 12.33
CA GLN A 39 -12.39 1.90 11.87
C GLN A 39 -12.65 3.13 11.00
N ALA A 40 -13.55 3.02 10.03
CA ALA A 40 -13.93 4.17 9.18
C ALA A 40 -14.57 5.31 9.99
N GLY A 41 -15.31 5.00 11.07
CA GLY A 41 -15.84 6.01 11.99
C GLY A 41 -14.76 6.78 12.75
N ARG A 42 -13.70 6.09 13.21
CA ARG A 42 -12.52 6.76 13.80
C ARG A 42 -11.82 7.65 12.77
N GLY A 43 -11.64 7.13 11.57
CA GLY A 43 -11.05 7.90 10.46
C GLY A 43 -11.86 9.15 10.10
N GLU A 44 -13.19 9.06 10.07
CA GLU A 44 -14.07 10.21 9.85
C GLU A 44 -13.90 11.28 10.93
N ALA A 45 -13.88 10.89 12.20
CA ALA A 45 -13.68 11.81 13.30
C ALA A 45 -12.32 12.53 13.21
N LEU A 46 -11.26 11.78 12.89
CA LEU A 46 -9.93 12.30 12.72
C LEU A 46 -9.81 13.23 11.49
N PHE A 47 -10.40 12.84 10.35
CA PHE A 47 -10.46 13.65 9.15
C PHE A 47 -11.13 15.01 9.41
N ARG A 48 -12.28 15.00 10.08
CA ARG A 48 -12.99 16.24 10.44
C ARG A 48 -12.18 17.15 11.35
N LYS A 49 -11.40 16.57 12.25
CA LYS A 49 -10.60 17.32 13.22
C LYS A 49 -9.35 17.94 12.61
N ILE A 50 -8.68 17.24 11.71
CA ILE A 50 -7.32 17.59 11.24
C ILE A 50 -7.31 17.94 9.74
N CYS A 51 -8.03 17.20 8.91
CA CYS A 51 -7.91 17.32 7.45
C CYS A 51 -8.93 18.28 6.82
N ALA A 52 -10.13 18.40 7.41
CA ALA A 52 -11.27 19.10 6.82
C ALA A 52 -11.08 20.62 6.73
N SER A 53 -10.12 21.20 7.46
CA SER A 53 -9.78 22.61 7.34
C SER A 53 -9.20 22.98 5.97
N CYS A 54 -8.53 22.03 5.31
CA CYS A 54 -7.90 22.22 4.00
C CYS A 54 -8.53 21.36 2.91
N HIS A 55 -9.11 20.20 3.26
CA HIS A 55 -9.62 19.23 2.31
C HIS A 55 -11.12 19.01 2.44
N ALA A 56 -11.89 19.41 1.42
CA ALA A 56 -13.28 19.02 1.31
C ALA A 56 -13.39 17.52 0.95
N PRO A 57 -14.29 16.72 1.61
CA PRO A 57 -14.36 15.28 1.40
C PRO A 57 -14.60 14.85 -0.06
N ASN A 58 -15.32 15.65 -0.85
CA ASN A 58 -15.60 15.35 -2.26
C ASN A 58 -14.36 15.30 -3.15
N ARG A 59 -13.24 15.90 -2.75
CA ARG A 59 -11.96 15.80 -3.48
C ARG A 59 -11.36 14.40 -3.47
N PHE A 60 -11.84 13.54 -2.60
CA PHE A 60 -11.38 12.14 -2.51
C PHE A 60 -12.34 11.16 -3.21
N THR A 61 -13.32 11.68 -3.96
CA THR A 61 -14.30 10.88 -4.70
C THR A 61 -14.36 11.28 -6.18
N ASP A 62 -13.44 12.13 -6.63
CA ASP A 62 -13.39 12.64 -8.00
C ASP A 62 -12.43 11.82 -8.89
N ASP A 63 -12.44 12.14 -10.19
CA ASP A 63 -11.59 11.46 -11.17
C ASP A 63 -10.09 11.66 -10.90
N LEU A 64 -9.68 12.80 -10.35
CA LEU A 64 -8.27 13.07 -10.03
C LEU A 64 -7.77 12.13 -8.94
N PHE A 65 -8.59 11.88 -7.92
CA PHE A 65 -8.28 10.90 -6.89
C PHE A 65 -8.05 9.51 -7.48
N TYR A 66 -8.96 9.06 -8.34
CA TYR A 66 -8.80 7.75 -8.99
C TYR A 66 -7.64 7.70 -9.99
N MET A 67 -7.36 8.76 -10.71
CA MET A 67 -6.18 8.83 -11.59
C MET A 67 -4.88 8.66 -10.80
N SER A 68 -4.86 9.12 -9.57
CA SER A 68 -3.67 9.05 -8.71
C SER A 68 -3.44 7.65 -8.14
N PHE A 69 -4.52 6.92 -7.78
CA PHE A 69 -4.40 5.69 -6.98
C PHE A 69 -5.01 4.43 -7.60
N ALA A 70 -5.97 4.53 -8.53
CA ALA A 70 -6.59 3.35 -9.11
C ALA A 70 -5.57 2.46 -9.86
N GLY A 71 -5.66 1.17 -9.64
CA GLY A 71 -4.73 0.18 -10.20
C GLY A 71 -3.47 -0.05 -9.38
N LYS A 72 -3.22 0.80 -8.38
CA LYS A 72 -2.02 0.73 -7.53
C LYS A 72 -2.30 -0.01 -6.22
N PRO A 73 -1.25 -0.51 -5.54
CA PRO A 73 -1.35 -0.98 -4.16
C PRO A 73 -1.85 0.13 -3.22
N LEU A 74 -2.67 -0.24 -2.24
CA LEU A 74 -3.18 0.69 -1.23
C LEU A 74 -2.06 1.34 -0.41
N PHE A 75 -0.90 0.68 -0.35
CA PHE A 75 0.31 1.22 0.27
C PHE A 75 0.73 2.56 -0.34
N GLU A 76 0.57 2.79 -1.64
CA GLU A 76 0.97 4.06 -2.25
C GLU A 76 0.13 5.24 -1.76
N MET A 77 -1.15 5.02 -1.47
CA MET A 77 -1.98 6.06 -0.84
C MET A 77 -1.57 6.29 0.62
N TYR A 78 -1.26 5.21 1.36
CA TYR A 78 -0.77 5.31 2.73
C TYR A 78 0.54 6.10 2.81
N ASP A 79 1.50 5.75 1.97
CA ASP A 79 2.83 6.36 1.89
C ASP A 79 2.72 7.87 1.64
N VAL A 80 1.95 8.25 0.60
CA VAL A 80 1.72 9.67 0.29
C VAL A 80 1.09 10.41 1.47
N ILE A 81 0.06 9.86 2.11
CA ILE A 81 -0.63 10.54 3.20
C ILE A 81 0.28 10.63 4.43
N SER A 82 1.00 9.56 4.79
CA SER A 82 1.87 9.58 5.97
C SER A 82 3.08 10.49 5.82
N ASP A 83 3.64 10.57 4.61
CA ASP A 83 4.84 11.36 4.35
C ASP A 83 4.58 12.85 4.15
N THR A 84 3.35 13.23 3.74
CA THR A 84 3.07 14.60 3.35
C THR A 84 1.99 15.28 4.18
N MET A 85 1.21 14.52 4.97
CA MET A 85 0.08 15.04 5.73
C MET A 85 0.20 14.77 7.24
N PRO A 86 -0.37 15.63 8.09
CA PRO A 86 -0.87 16.99 7.78
C PRO A 86 0.26 17.87 7.25
N GLU A 87 -0.04 18.79 6.30
CA GLU A 87 0.98 19.60 5.62
C GLU A 87 1.82 20.44 6.58
N ASP A 88 1.22 20.93 7.67
CA ASP A 88 1.90 21.69 8.71
C ASP A 88 2.77 20.83 9.65
N ASN A 89 2.56 19.53 9.70
CA ASN A 89 3.34 18.57 10.50
C ASN A 89 3.31 17.15 9.91
N PRO A 90 3.97 16.91 8.77
CA PRO A 90 4.00 15.59 8.13
C PRO A 90 4.51 14.48 9.05
N GLY A 91 3.92 13.29 8.99
CA GLY A 91 4.31 12.14 9.82
C GLY A 91 3.87 12.21 11.28
N SER A 92 3.07 13.19 11.69
CA SER A 92 2.73 13.43 13.11
C SER A 92 1.64 12.51 13.67
N LEU A 93 0.86 11.87 12.82
CA LEU A 93 -0.15 10.91 13.27
C LEU A 93 0.48 9.55 13.54
N LYS A 94 -0.18 8.75 14.40
CA LYS A 94 0.23 7.36 14.58
C LYS A 94 -0.06 6.55 13.30
N PRO A 95 0.70 5.47 13.04
CA PRO A 95 0.46 4.63 11.86
C PRO A 95 -1.00 4.18 11.70
N GLN A 96 -1.65 3.77 12.81
CA GLN A 96 -3.05 3.36 12.78
C GLN A 96 -4.00 4.51 12.46
N GLU A 97 -3.70 5.73 12.88
CA GLU A 97 -4.52 6.91 12.58
C GLU A 97 -4.51 7.23 11.08
N TYR A 98 -3.39 7.05 10.39
CA TYR A 98 -3.33 7.14 8.92
C TYR A 98 -4.17 6.07 8.25
N ALA A 99 -4.10 4.81 8.72
CA ALA A 99 -4.94 3.74 8.20
C ALA A 99 -6.44 4.02 8.45
N ASP A 100 -6.79 4.54 9.62
CA ASP A 100 -8.17 4.91 9.96
C ASP A 100 -8.69 6.00 9.00
N VAL A 101 -7.90 7.04 8.72
CA VAL A 101 -8.26 8.07 7.72
C VAL A 101 -8.45 7.46 6.33
N MET A 102 -7.57 6.56 5.91
CA MET A 102 -7.71 5.87 4.61
C MET A 102 -9.03 5.09 4.52
N THR A 103 -9.42 4.40 5.59
CA THR A 103 -10.70 3.65 5.59
C THR A 103 -11.92 4.56 5.51
N TYR A 104 -11.84 5.76 6.07
CA TYR A 104 -12.86 6.78 5.83
C TYR A 104 -12.92 7.19 4.35
N LEU A 105 -11.77 7.38 3.68
CA LEU A 105 -11.74 7.67 2.24
C LEU A 105 -12.33 6.52 1.42
N LEU A 106 -12.08 5.27 1.79
CA LEU A 106 -12.70 4.10 1.16
C LEU A 106 -14.22 4.11 1.36
N LYS A 107 -14.71 4.42 2.56
CA LYS A 107 -16.13 4.55 2.86
C LYS A 107 -16.79 5.68 2.04
N LEU A 108 -16.15 6.83 1.90
CA LEU A 108 -16.64 7.93 1.04
C LEU A 108 -16.86 7.46 -0.40
N ASN A 109 -16.01 6.56 -0.88
CA ASN A 109 -16.08 5.96 -2.21
C ASN A 109 -16.99 4.73 -2.27
N LYS A 110 -17.77 4.45 -1.21
CA LYS A 110 -18.76 3.36 -1.13
C LYS A 110 -18.18 1.96 -1.29
N PHE A 111 -16.88 1.77 -0.99
CA PHE A 111 -16.32 0.44 -0.89
C PHE A 111 -16.91 -0.32 0.30
N PRO A 112 -17.12 -1.65 0.20
CA PRO A 112 -17.77 -2.42 1.24
C PRO A 112 -16.93 -2.49 2.52
N GLU A 113 -17.61 -2.48 3.66
CA GLU A 113 -17.05 -2.77 4.97
C GLU A 113 -16.86 -4.29 5.13
N GLY A 114 -15.84 -4.69 5.86
CA GLY A 114 -15.55 -6.07 6.22
C GLY A 114 -15.57 -6.31 7.73
N GLN A 115 -14.96 -7.42 8.15
CA GLN A 115 -14.94 -7.86 9.55
C GLN A 115 -13.62 -7.56 10.28
N GLU A 116 -12.58 -7.24 9.52
CA GLU A 116 -11.24 -6.99 10.05
C GLU A 116 -10.81 -5.55 9.78
N GLU A 117 -10.04 -4.99 10.71
CA GLU A 117 -9.47 -3.66 10.52
C GLU A 117 -8.31 -3.68 9.53
N LEU A 118 -8.18 -2.63 8.76
CA LEU A 118 -7.04 -2.41 7.87
C LEU A 118 -5.80 -2.09 8.71
N PRO A 119 -4.79 -2.96 8.73
CA PRO A 119 -3.56 -2.69 9.47
C PRO A 119 -2.67 -1.69 8.73
N PRO A 120 -1.90 -0.85 9.45
CA PRO A 120 -1.02 0.16 8.85
C PRO A 120 0.34 -0.41 8.41
N THR A 121 0.41 -1.66 7.99
CA THR A 121 1.67 -2.33 7.64
C THR A 121 1.84 -2.44 6.14
N LYS A 122 3.05 -2.14 5.68
CA LYS A 122 3.40 -2.22 4.25
C LYS A 122 3.11 -3.60 3.67
N GLU A 123 3.46 -4.66 4.41
CA GLU A 123 3.29 -6.06 4.00
C GLU A 123 1.83 -6.38 3.65
N VAL A 124 0.87 -5.80 4.37
CA VAL A 124 -0.55 -5.98 4.07
C VAL A 124 -1.01 -5.01 3.00
N LEU A 125 -0.66 -3.73 3.12
CA LEU A 125 -1.15 -2.69 2.22
C LEU A 125 -0.70 -2.88 0.76
N VAL A 126 0.46 -3.49 0.50
CA VAL A 126 0.92 -3.82 -0.86
C VAL A 126 0.11 -4.95 -1.50
N THR A 127 -0.58 -5.77 -0.71
CA THR A 127 -1.41 -6.87 -1.22
C THR A 127 -2.84 -6.45 -1.57
N ILE A 128 -3.22 -5.21 -1.29
CA ILE A 128 -4.56 -4.68 -1.53
C ILE A 128 -4.50 -3.68 -2.68
N LYS A 129 -5.29 -3.94 -3.72
CA LYS A 129 -5.37 -3.06 -4.90
C LYS A 129 -6.45 -2.01 -4.72
N MET A 130 -6.11 -0.75 -4.98
CA MET A 130 -7.10 0.32 -5.11
C MET A 130 -7.80 0.22 -6.47
N GLU A 131 -9.12 0.28 -6.47
CA GLU A 131 -9.94 0.20 -7.68
C GLU A 131 -10.91 1.38 -7.75
N LYS A 132 -11.55 1.57 -8.89
CA LYS A 132 -12.73 2.44 -9.01
C LYS A 132 -13.96 1.69 -8.46
N PRO A 133 -14.94 2.40 -7.84
CA PRO A 133 -16.18 1.80 -7.38
C PRO A 133 -16.96 1.11 -8.50
#